data_6d80302a3cf162f957f22ccac5b02889
#
_entry.id   6d80302a3cf162f957f22ccac5b02889
#
_cell.length_a   1.000
_cell.length_b   1.000
_cell.length_c   1.000
_cell.angle_alpha   90.00
_cell.angle_beta   90.00
_cell.angle_gamma   90.00
#
_symmetry.space_group_name_H-M   'P 1'
#
loop_
_entity.id
_entity.type
_entity.pdbx_description
1 polymer ?
#
loop_
_entity_poly.entity_id
_entity_poly.type
_entity_poly.pdbx_seq_one_letter_code
_entity_poly.pdbx_strand_id
1 'polypeptide(L)'
;LLDPGDTPHENARFLVFCAAVIRAVSVNAKMLRAIVASAGNDHRLGANEAPPAIISIFLGDQLSDVFEQIARSGEATSSKESGTLTIGVDTIPAMPKHSGDRNRTSPFAFTGNKFEFRAVASNQSIASPLTLLSTIVAESLDYVATELEAAEGDFNSAVQALLKEIVTEHGTVIFNGDGYSDAWHKEAEFDRGLPNLKTTFDALPALVSEDAVELFTKYNVLTEREVESRYEVY
;
A
#
# COMPACT_ATOMS: atom_id res chain seq x y z
N LEU A 1 -11.51 -11.31 3.23
CA LEU A 1 -10.48 -11.29 2.19
C LEU A 1 -9.13 -10.83 2.73
N LEU A 2 -9.13 -9.82 3.60
CA LEU A 2 -7.92 -9.25 4.22
C LEU A 2 -7.68 -9.76 5.67
N ASP A 3 -8.26 -10.89 6.04
CA ASP A 3 -7.97 -11.56 7.29
C ASP A 3 -6.87 -12.60 7.04
N PRO A 4 -5.66 -12.42 7.61
CA PRO A 4 -4.55 -13.34 7.41
C PRO A 4 -4.80 -14.73 8.04
N GLY A 5 -5.64 -14.82 9.07
CA GLY A 5 -5.80 -16.02 9.86
C GLY A 5 -4.59 -16.32 10.75
N ASP A 6 -4.55 -17.51 11.33
CA ASP A 6 -3.46 -17.93 12.24
C ASP A 6 -2.17 -18.29 11.47
N THR A 7 -2.30 -18.74 10.22
CA THR A 7 -1.20 -19.14 9.33
C THR A 7 -1.20 -18.31 8.04
N PRO A 8 -0.78 -17.02 8.06
CA PRO A 8 -0.84 -16.13 6.88
C PRO A 8 -0.12 -16.70 5.66
N HIS A 9 0.99 -17.42 5.85
CA HIS A 9 1.78 -18.02 4.77
C HIS A 9 1.05 -19.13 4.00
N GLU A 10 0.04 -19.79 4.61
CA GLU A 10 -0.80 -20.80 3.97
C GLU A 10 -2.08 -20.23 3.35
N ASN A 11 -2.40 -18.95 3.64
CA ASN A 11 -3.63 -18.32 3.19
C ASN A 11 -3.44 -17.65 1.81
N ALA A 12 -3.38 -18.45 0.75
CA ALA A 12 -3.15 -17.98 -0.61
C ALA A 12 -4.14 -16.88 -1.03
N ARG A 13 -5.42 -17.00 -0.66
CA ARG A 13 -6.42 -15.97 -0.96
C ARG A 13 -6.07 -14.62 -0.33
N PHE A 14 -5.71 -14.62 0.95
CA PHE A 14 -5.27 -13.41 1.65
C PHE A 14 -4.03 -12.81 0.98
N LEU A 15 -3.03 -13.65 0.67
CA LEU A 15 -1.79 -13.20 0.05
C LEU A 15 -2.03 -12.56 -1.32
N VAL A 16 -2.91 -13.12 -2.15
CA VAL A 16 -3.28 -12.56 -3.45
C VAL A 16 -3.93 -11.19 -3.31
N PHE A 17 -4.91 -11.03 -2.40
CA PHE A 17 -5.55 -9.73 -2.18
C PHE A 17 -4.58 -8.70 -1.59
N CYS A 18 -3.69 -9.13 -0.69
CA CYS A 18 -2.67 -8.25 -0.13
C CYS A 18 -1.65 -7.81 -1.19
N ALA A 19 -1.19 -8.73 -2.05
CA ALA A 19 -0.30 -8.43 -3.17
C ALA A 19 -0.95 -7.48 -4.19
N ALA A 20 -2.24 -7.66 -4.49
CA ALA A 20 -2.97 -6.75 -5.36
C ALA A 20 -3.01 -5.32 -4.79
N VAL A 21 -3.17 -5.16 -3.46
CA VAL A 21 -3.09 -3.84 -2.81
C VAL A 21 -1.67 -3.27 -2.88
N ILE A 22 -0.64 -4.08 -2.66
CA ILE A 22 0.76 -3.64 -2.79
C ILE A 22 1.04 -3.12 -4.21
N ARG A 23 0.63 -3.87 -5.24
CA ARG A 23 0.75 -3.45 -6.64
C ARG A 23 -0.02 -2.15 -6.89
N ALA A 24 -1.28 -2.07 -6.46
CA ALA A 24 -2.12 -0.88 -6.63
C ALA A 24 -1.46 0.38 -6.09
N VAL A 25 -0.89 0.31 -4.88
CA VAL A 25 -0.21 1.44 -4.22
C VAL A 25 1.11 1.76 -4.92
N SER A 26 1.90 0.76 -5.31
CA SER A 26 3.18 0.94 -5.99
C SER A 26 3.01 1.67 -7.31
N VAL A 27 2.15 1.16 -8.18
CA VAL A 27 1.89 1.73 -9.52
C VAL A 27 1.32 3.15 -9.42
N ASN A 28 0.47 3.40 -8.43
CA ASN A 28 -0.30 4.63 -8.33
C ASN A 28 0.17 5.58 -7.21
N ALA A 29 1.42 5.44 -6.72
CA ALA A 29 1.92 6.23 -5.61
C ALA A 29 1.86 7.75 -5.85
N LYS A 30 2.14 8.21 -7.07
CA LYS A 30 2.02 9.64 -7.45
C LYS A 30 0.58 10.13 -7.39
N MET A 31 -0.37 9.37 -7.91
CA MET A 31 -1.79 9.71 -7.85
C MET A 31 -2.32 9.69 -6.40
N LEU A 32 -1.88 8.73 -5.59
CA LEU A 32 -2.24 8.68 -4.16
C LEU A 32 -1.71 9.90 -3.40
N ARG A 33 -0.53 10.42 -3.75
CA ARG A 33 -0.06 11.68 -3.17
C ARG A 33 -0.84 12.89 -3.70
N ALA A 34 -1.14 12.90 -4.99
CA ALA A 34 -1.87 14.00 -5.63
C ALA A 34 -3.32 14.13 -5.09
N ILE A 35 -4.01 13.01 -4.87
CA ILE A 35 -5.42 13.03 -4.42
C ILE A 35 -5.59 13.59 -2.99
N VAL A 36 -4.52 13.66 -2.22
CA VAL A 36 -4.51 14.27 -0.87
C VAL A 36 -3.82 15.64 -0.87
N ALA A 37 -3.49 16.18 -2.04
CA ALA A 37 -2.82 17.45 -2.17
C ALA A 37 -3.73 18.61 -1.76
N SER A 38 -3.21 19.48 -0.90
CA SER A 38 -3.77 20.78 -0.56
C SER A 38 -2.72 21.59 0.20
N ALA A 39 -2.82 22.90 0.17
CA ALA A 39 -1.90 23.79 0.88
C ALA A 39 -1.81 23.45 2.39
N GLY A 40 -2.95 23.14 3.02
CA GLY A 40 -2.99 22.73 4.43
C GLY A 40 -2.30 21.37 4.65
N ASN A 41 -2.46 20.43 3.72
CA ASN A 41 -1.86 19.11 3.83
C ASN A 41 -0.36 19.12 3.52
N ASP A 42 0.13 20.02 2.68
CA ASP A 42 1.55 20.21 2.43
C ASP A 42 2.31 20.61 3.70
N HIS A 43 1.69 21.44 4.57
CA HIS A 43 2.25 21.78 5.89
C HIS A 43 2.17 20.66 6.90
N ARG A 44 1.20 19.76 6.74
CA ARG A 44 0.94 18.67 7.67
C ARG A 44 1.79 17.43 7.40
N LEU A 45 1.92 17.03 6.11
CA LEU A 45 2.64 15.81 5.73
C LEU A 45 4.12 15.90 6.11
N GLY A 46 4.60 14.88 6.84
CA GLY A 46 5.97 14.84 7.34
C GLY A 46 6.23 15.66 8.60
N ALA A 47 5.20 16.28 9.20
CA ALA A 47 5.30 17.06 10.40
C ALA A 47 4.27 16.62 11.46
N ASN A 48 4.59 16.77 12.76
CA ASN A 48 3.65 16.64 13.88
C ASN A 48 2.68 15.46 13.82
N GLU A 49 3.19 14.24 13.76
CA GLU A 49 2.41 12.99 13.76
C GLU A 49 1.66 12.68 12.45
N ALA A 50 1.88 13.41 11.36
CA ALA A 50 1.37 13.07 10.05
C ALA A 50 2.40 12.27 9.24
N PRO A 51 1.97 11.30 8.40
CA PRO A 51 2.89 10.55 7.56
C PRO A 51 3.64 11.47 6.58
N PRO A 52 4.83 11.06 6.08
CA PRO A 52 5.54 11.82 5.05
C PRO A 52 4.79 11.81 3.71
N ALA A 53 5.24 12.66 2.78
CA ALA A 53 4.68 12.72 1.42
C ALA A 53 5.00 11.47 0.58
N ILE A 54 5.96 10.65 1.00
CA ILE A 54 6.33 9.39 0.35
C ILE A 54 5.26 8.34 0.66
N ILE A 55 4.60 7.83 -0.38
CA ILE A 55 3.59 6.77 -0.21
C ILE A 55 4.29 5.42 -0.07
N SER A 56 4.23 4.86 1.14
CA SER A 56 4.77 3.54 1.48
C SER A 56 3.75 2.74 2.27
N ILE A 57 3.91 1.42 2.30
CA ILE A 57 3.00 0.49 2.98
C ILE A 57 3.70 -0.11 4.19
N PHE A 58 3.09 0.01 5.35
CA PHE A 58 3.44 -0.75 6.55
C PHE A 58 2.66 -2.08 6.55
N LEU A 59 3.37 -3.20 6.66
CA LEU A 59 2.77 -4.53 6.78
C LEU A 59 2.98 -5.16 8.16
N GLY A 60 3.98 -4.71 8.89
CA GLY A 60 4.46 -5.33 10.12
C GLY A 60 5.41 -6.50 9.85
N ASP A 61 6.09 -6.95 10.91
CA ASP A 61 7.20 -7.92 10.81
C ASP A 61 6.77 -9.28 10.25
N GLN A 62 5.56 -9.75 10.63
CA GLN A 62 5.05 -11.05 10.22
C GLN A 62 4.78 -11.13 8.72
N LEU A 63 4.01 -10.18 8.19
CA LEU A 63 3.66 -10.18 6.77
C LEU A 63 4.85 -9.81 5.89
N SER A 64 5.72 -8.91 6.35
CA SER A 64 6.94 -8.59 5.61
C SER A 64 7.84 -9.82 5.46
N ASP A 65 8.01 -10.61 6.51
CA ASP A 65 8.75 -11.87 6.44
C ASP A 65 8.14 -12.86 5.44
N VAL A 66 6.80 -13.00 5.43
CA VAL A 66 6.10 -13.85 4.45
C VAL A 66 6.35 -13.38 3.02
N PHE A 67 6.19 -12.08 2.74
CA PHE A 67 6.43 -11.55 1.40
C PHE A 67 7.91 -11.58 0.99
N GLU A 68 8.85 -11.41 1.91
CA GLU A 68 10.28 -11.59 1.64
C GLU A 68 10.62 -13.05 1.27
N GLN A 69 10.00 -14.04 1.94
CA GLN A 69 10.15 -15.46 1.57
C GLN A 69 9.61 -15.70 0.16
N ILE A 70 8.43 -15.18 -0.17
CA ILE A 70 7.82 -15.30 -1.51
C ILE A 70 8.74 -14.67 -2.57
N ALA A 71 9.25 -13.47 -2.35
CA ALA A 71 10.16 -12.80 -3.28
C ALA A 71 11.42 -13.63 -3.54
N ARG A 72 11.98 -14.25 -2.49
CA ARG A 72 13.24 -15.01 -2.56
C ARG A 72 13.07 -16.38 -3.19
N SER A 73 12.10 -17.17 -2.73
CA SER A 73 11.92 -18.58 -3.09
C SER A 73 10.69 -18.89 -3.94
N GLY A 74 9.73 -17.98 -4.03
CA GLY A 74 8.45 -18.19 -4.71
C GLY A 74 7.35 -18.69 -3.78
N GLU A 75 7.70 -19.09 -2.57
CA GLU A 75 6.74 -19.58 -1.56
C GLU A 75 7.17 -19.13 -0.16
N ALA A 76 6.21 -19.04 0.76
CA ALA A 76 6.47 -18.86 2.18
C ALA A 76 6.17 -20.16 2.91
N THR A 77 7.13 -20.67 3.67
CA THR A 77 7.02 -21.94 4.39
C THR A 77 6.73 -21.75 5.88
N SER A 78 6.80 -20.53 6.36
CA SER A 78 6.57 -20.17 7.75
C SER A 78 6.12 -18.72 7.89
N SER A 79 5.52 -18.40 9.02
CA SER A 79 5.30 -17.00 9.42
C SER A 79 5.85 -16.81 10.84
N LYS A 80 6.47 -15.66 11.09
CA LYS A 80 6.91 -15.30 12.44
C LYS A 80 5.69 -15.29 13.37
N GLU A 81 5.80 -15.95 14.52
CA GLU A 81 4.76 -15.85 15.54
C GLU A 81 4.64 -14.40 16.02
N SER A 82 3.41 -13.94 16.18
CA SER A 82 3.14 -12.67 16.85
C SER A 82 3.69 -12.77 18.26
N GLY A 83 4.80 -12.09 18.56
CA GLY A 83 5.47 -12.21 19.85
C GLY A 83 4.50 -11.91 21.00
N THR A 84 4.70 -12.57 22.12
CA THR A 84 3.94 -12.33 23.36
C THR A 84 4.61 -11.21 24.15
N LEU A 85 3.86 -10.22 24.57
CA LEU A 85 4.33 -9.22 25.52
C LEU A 85 4.34 -9.83 26.92
N THR A 86 5.52 -10.19 27.41
CA THR A 86 5.72 -10.60 28.80
C THR A 86 6.01 -9.33 29.62
N ILE A 87 5.01 -8.86 30.33
CA ILE A 87 5.15 -7.70 31.21
C ILE A 87 5.57 -8.23 32.58
N GLY A 88 6.75 -8.72 32.78
CA GLY A 88 7.44 -9.09 34.03
C GLY A 88 6.69 -9.19 35.37
N VAL A 89 5.38 -9.38 35.34
CA VAL A 89 4.49 -9.47 36.52
C VAL A 89 3.62 -10.71 36.36
N ASP A 90 3.77 -11.68 37.23
CA ASP A 90 3.09 -12.99 37.20
C ASP A 90 1.55 -12.96 37.25
N THR A 91 0.96 -11.81 37.53
CA THR A 91 -0.49 -11.64 37.68
C THR A 91 -1.21 -11.14 36.44
N ILE A 92 -0.49 -10.75 35.40
CA ILE A 92 -1.09 -10.28 34.15
C ILE A 92 -0.94 -11.38 33.09
N PRO A 93 -2.06 -11.87 32.49
CA PRO A 93 -1.98 -12.86 31.43
C PRO A 93 -1.13 -12.33 30.27
N ALA A 94 -0.35 -13.22 29.66
CA ALA A 94 0.43 -12.92 28.47
C ALA A 94 -0.49 -12.35 27.38
N MET A 95 -0.20 -11.12 26.94
CA MET A 95 -0.98 -10.48 25.87
C MET A 95 -0.28 -10.66 24.53
N PRO A 96 -1.00 -11.05 23.46
CA PRO A 96 -0.41 -11.10 22.14
C PRO A 96 0.09 -9.70 21.78
N LYS A 97 1.32 -9.62 21.27
CA LYS A 97 1.88 -8.38 20.73
C LYS A 97 1.08 -8.03 19.48
N HIS A 98 0.35 -6.93 19.53
CA HIS A 98 -0.41 -6.48 18.38
C HIS A 98 0.55 -6.07 17.26
N SER A 99 0.43 -6.69 16.09
CA SER A 99 1.26 -6.40 14.91
C SER A 99 0.87 -5.08 14.21
N GLY A 100 -0.19 -4.41 14.69
CA GLY A 100 -0.66 -3.18 14.08
C GLY A 100 0.29 -2.01 14.29
N ASP A 101 0.52 -1.24 13.24
CA ASP A 101 1.29 0.01 13.32
C ASP A 101 0.57 1.05 14.17
N ARG A 102 1.10 1.33 15.34
CA ARG A 102 0.71 2.48 16.17
C ARG A 102 1.53 3.72 15.87
N ASN A 103 2.60 3.56 15.11
CA ASN A 103 3.42 4.67 14.66
C ASN A 103 2.70 5.37 13.51
N ARG A 104 2.46 6.67 13.62
CA ARG A 104 1.73 7.46 12.63
C ARG A 104 2.58 7.89 11.44
N THR A 105 3.75 7.30 11.27
CA THR A 105 4.68 7.64 10.18
C THR A 105 4.36 6.92 8.87
N SER A 106 3.50 5.89 8.89
CA SER A 106 3.15 5.14 7.68
C SER A 106 1.89 5.72 7.03
N PRO A 107 1.98 6.20 5.77
CA PRO A 107 0.84 6.78 5.07
C PRO A 107 -0.21 5.75 4.67
N PHE A 108 0.19 4.49 4.51
CA PHE A 108 -0.68 3.37 4.19
C PHE A 108 -0.27 2.17 5.06
N ALA A 109 -1.18 1.66 5.88
CA ALA A 109 -0.83 0.65 6.87
C ALA A 109 -1.84 -0.51 6.90
N PHE A 110 -1.32 -1.73 6.99
CA PHE A 110 -2.12 -2.90 7.32
C PHE A 110 -2.31 -2.99 8.84
N THR A 111 -3.57 -3.09 9.27
CA THR A 111 -3.93 -3.06 10.70
C THR A 111 -4.68 -4.31 11.15
N GLY A 112 -4.19 -5.46 10.73
CA GLY A 112 -4.67 -6.77 11.15
C GLY A 112 -5.68 -7.43 10.20
N ASN A 113 -6.65 -6.69 9.67
CA ASN A 113 -7.63 -7.21 8.71
C ASN A 113 -8.10 -6.17 7.67
N LYS A 114 -7.42 -5.03 7.60
CA LYS A 114 -7.70 -3.95 6.67
C LYS A 114 -6.47 -3.10 6.41
N PHE A 115 -6.51 -2.33 5.34
CA PHE A 115 -5.56 -1.24 5.10
C PHE A 115 -6.19 0.10 5.48
N GLU A 116 -5.37 1.00 6.01
CA GLU A 116 -5.74 2.37 6.34
C GLU A 116 -4.87 3.35 5.56
N PHE A 117 -5.51 4.21 4.77
CA PHE A 117 -4.83 5.34 4.11
C PHE A 117 -4.93 6.57 5.01
N ARG A 118 -3.82 7.00 5.57
CA ARG A 118 -3.73 7.98 6.66
C ARG A 118 -3.31 9.38 6.24
N ALA A 119 -3.15 9.61 4.94
CA ALA A 119 -2.64 10.88 4.41
C ALA A 119 -3.72 11.94 4.17
N VAL A 120 -5.01 11.60 4.28
CA VAL A 120 -6.13 12.53 4.04
C VAL A 120 -6.21 13.58 5.16
N ALA A 121 -6.27 14.87 4.78
CA ALA A 121 -6.41 15.96 5.75
C ALA A 121 -7.80 16.01 6.38
N SER A 122 -7.90 16.52 7.62
CA SER A 122 -9.16 16.62 8.35
C SER A 122 -10.21 17.55 7.72
N ASN A 123 -9.76 18.51 6.93
CA ASN A 123 -10.62 19.47 6.19
C ASN A 123 -10.90 19.03 4.74
N GLN A 124 -10.47 17.83 4.35
CA GLN A 124 -10.62 17.30 3.00
C GLN A 124 -11.76 16.28 2.95
N SER A 125 -12.53 16.28 1.86
CA SER A 125 -13.49 15.21 1.59
C SER A 125 -12.77 13.89 1.32
N ILE A 126 -13.30 12.80 1.85
CA ILE A 126 -12.80 11.45 1.57
C ILE A 126 -13.28 10.90 0.22
N ALA A 127 -14.17 11.60 -0.50
CA ALA A 127 -14.78 11.11 -1.72
C ALA A 127 -13.73 10.80 -2.81
N SER A 128 -12.86 11.78 -3.11
CA SER A 128 -11.81 11.57 -4.13
C SER A 128 -10.78 10.51 -3.73
N PRO A 129 -10.25 10.50 -2.50
CA PRO A 129 -9.39 9.39 -2.04
C PRO A 129 -10.05 8.01 -2.13
N LEU A 130 -11.33 7.88 -1.76
CA LEU A 130 -12.06 6.60 -1.86
C LEU A 130 -12.28 6.19 -3.32
N THR A 131 -12.64 7.13 -4.20
CA THR A 131 -12.80 6.86 -5.63
C THR A 131 -11.49 6.32 -6.21
N LEU A 132 -10.36 7.01 -5.97
CA LEU A 132 -9.07 6.56 -6.46
C LEU A 132 -8.68 5.19 -5.89
N LEU A 133 -8.74 5.01 -4.56
CA LEU A 133 -8.39 3.73 -3.93
C LEU A 133 -9.21 2.57 -4.46
N SER A 134 -10.52 2.75 -4.63
CA SER A 134 -11.38 1.71 -5.17
C SER A 134 -10.99 1.36 -6.62
N THR A 135 -10.68 2.37 -7.43
CA THR A 135 -10.33 2.18 -8.84
C THR A 135 -8.98 1.46 -9.00
N ILE A 136 -7.93 1.89 -8.27
CA ILE A 136 -6.60 1.26 -8.39
C ILE A 136 -6.58 -0.17 -7.84
N VAL A 137 -7.37 -0.45 -6.80
CA VAL A 137 -7.49 -1.82 -6.28
C VAL A 137 -8.29 -2.69 -7.24
N ALA A 138 -9.36 -2.16 -7.85
CA ALA A 138 -10.11 -2.87 -8.88
C ALA A 138 -9.24 -3.18 -10.11
N GLU A 139 -8.42 -2.23 -10.57
CA GLU A 139 -7.45 -2.43 -11.65
C GLU A 139 -6.44 -3.53 -11.30
N SER A 140 -5.88 -3.48 -10.10
CA SER A 140 -4.92 -4.51 -9.67
C SER A 140 -5.55 -5.90 -9.54
N LEU A 141 -6.81 -5.99 -9.14
CA LEU A 141 -7.53 -7.26 -9.09
C LEU A 141 -7.90 -7.77 -10.49
N ASP A 142 -8.24 -6.87 -11.42
CA ASP A 142 -8.47 -7.18 -12.83
C ASP A 142 -7.18 -7.73 -13.49
N TYR A 143 -6.04 -7.10 -13.22
CA TYR A 143 -4.73 -7.61 -13.61
C TYR A 143 -4.48 -9.02 -13.08
N VAL A 144 -4.63 -9.23 -11.77
CA VAL A 144 -4.43 -10.54 -11.13
C VAL A 144 -5.36 -11.60 -11.72
N ALA A 145 -6.64 -11.27 -11.94
CA ALA A 145 -7.61 -12.18 -12.54
C ALA A 145 -7.21 -12.55 -13.97
N THR A 146 -6.81 -11.57 -14.77
CA THR A 146 -6.39 -11.77 -16.16
C THR A 146 -5.18 -12.70 -16.25
N GLU A 147 -4.15 -12.48 -15.42
CA GLU A 147 -2.96 -13.33 -15.40
C GLU A 147 -3.27 -14.77 -14.96
N LEU A 148 -4.13 -14.93 -13.94
CA LEU A 148 -4.52 -16.27 -13.48
C LEU A 148 -5.44 -17.00 -14.45
N GLU A 149 -6.32 -16.30 -15.18
CA GLU A 149 -7.17 -16.87 -16.21
C GLU A 149 -6.38 -17.28 -17.46
N ALA A 150 -5.31 -16.56 -17.77
CA ALA A 150 -4.41 -16.88 -18.89
C ALA A 150 -3.39 -17.97 -18.56
N ALA A 151 -3.20 -18.29 -17.28
CA ALA A 151 -2.20 -19.26 -16.86
C ALA A 151 -2.54 -20.68 -17.28
N GLU A 152 -1.54 -21.37 -17.85
CA GLU A 152 -1.66 -22.78 -18.21
C GLU A 152 -1.01 -23.67 -17.12
N GLY A 153 -1.56 -24.87 -16.92
CA GLY A 153 -0.98 -25.88 -16.01
C GLY A 153 -1.59 -25.87 -14.61
N ASP A 154 -0.74 -26.03 -13.57
CA ASP A 154 -1.21 -26.11 -12.19
C ASP A 154 -1.53 -24.71 -11.64
N PHE A 155 -2.76 -24.53 -11.21
CA PHE A 155 -3.27 -23.24 -10.72
C PHE A 155 -2.49 -22.75 -9.47
N ASN A 156 -2.11 -23.62 -8.55
CA ASN A 156 -1.36 -23.19 -7.36
C ASN A 156 0.04 -22.69 -7.74
N SER A 157 0.68 -23.34 -8.69
CA SER A 157 1.97 -22.88 -9.22
C SER A 157 1.86 -21.52 -9.91
N ALA A 158 0.77 -21.28 -10.64
CA ALA A 158 0.50 -19.99 -11.28
C ALA A 158 0.30 -18.88 -10.22
N VAL A 159 -0.46 -19.16 -9.15
CA VAL A 159 -0.63 -18.21 -8.03
C VAL A 159 0.70 -17.87 -7.37
N GLN A 160 1.54 -18.86 -7.10
CA GLN A 160 2.87 -18.64 -6.50
C GLN A 160 3.79 -17.81 -7.40
N ALA A 161 3.79 -18.10 -8.70
CA ALA A 161 4.58 -17.35 -9.67
C ALA A 161 4.13 -15.88 -9.74
N LEU A 162 2.83 -15.63 -9.81
CA LEU A 162 2.26 -14.29 -9.84
C LEU A 162 2.52 -13.51 -8.54
N LEU A 163 2.39 -14.14 -7.39
CA LEU A 163 2.74 -13.53 -6.10
C LEU A 163 4.20 -13.12 -6.06
N LYS A 164 5.10 -14.00 -6.50
CA LYS A 164 6.53 -13.70 -6.56
C LYS A 164 6.83 -12.52 -7.47
N GLU A 165 6.23 -12.50 -8.66
CA GLU A 165 6.37 -11.42 -9.63
C GLU A 165 5.95 -10.08 -9.03
N ILE A 166 4.70 -10.01 -8.52
CA ILE A 166 4.17 -8.78 -7.93
C ILE A 166 5.05 -8.27 -6.78
N VAL A 167 5.47 -9.15 -5.87
CA VAL A 167 6.27 -8.71 -4.72
C VAL A 167 7.68 -8.31 -5.12
N THR A 168 8.26 -8.97 -6.11
CA THR A 168 9.58 -8.61 -6.63
C THR A 168 9.56 -7.25 -7.31
N GLU A 169 8.55 -6.96 -8.11
CA GLU A 169 8.44 -5.72 -8.86
C GLU A 169 7.94 -4.56 -7.99
N HIS A 170 6.95 -4.81 -7.14
CA HIS A 170 6.23 -3.76 -6.40
C HIS A 170 6.55 -3.71 -4.91
N GLY A 171 7.37 -4.62 -4.39
CA GLY A 171 7.72 -4.67 -2.96
C GLY A 171 8.53 -3.47 -2.46
N THR A 172 9.06 -2.64 -3.36
CA THR A 172 9.82 -1.42 -3.01
C THR A 172 9.02 -0.43 -2.15
N VAL A 173 7.69 -0.45 -2.22
CA VAL A 173 6.81 0.40 -1.39
C VAL A 173 6.66 -0.11 0.05
N ILE A 174 7.07 -1.35 0.36
CA ILE A 174 6.91 -1.92 1.70
C ILE A 174 7.99 -1.32 2.62
N PHE A 175 7.57 -0.65 3.68
CA PHE A 175 8.46 -0.07 4.67
C PHE A 175 7.84 -0.09 6.07
N ASN A 176 8.55 -0.69 7.04
CA ASN A 176 8.07 -0.86 8.41
C ASN A 176 8.81 0.04 9.42
N GLY A 177 9.72 0.88 8.94
CA GLY A 177 10.55 1.73 9.78
C GLY A 177 9.93 3.09 10.10
N ASP A 178 10.77 3.99 10.64
CA ASP A 178 10.41 5.36 10.92
C ASP A 178 10.39 6.21 9.64
N GLY A 179 9.19 6.57 9.20
CA GLY A 179 8.96 7.40 8.00
C GLY A 179 9.48 8.84 8.10
N TYR A 180 9.83 9.33 9.30
CA TYR A 180 10.39 10.69 9.47
C TYR A 180 11.90 10.75 9.27
N SER A 181 12.58 9.61 9.28
CA SER A 181 14.05 9.62 9.24
C SER A 181 14.59 10.11 7.89
N ASP A 182 15.63 10.94 7.93
CA ASP A 182 16.35 11.37 6.72
C ASP A 182 16.96 10.18 5.95
N ALA A 183 17.29 9.11 6.65
CA ALA A 183 17.78 7.87 6.06
C ALA A 183 16.71 7.24 5.15
N TRP A 184 15.46 7.18 5.65
CA TRP A 184 14.33 6.69 4.86
C TRP A 184 14.06 7.56 3.64
N HIS A 185 14.06 8.88 3.79
CA HIS A 185 13.81 9.78 2.66
C HIS A 185 14.84 9.56 1.53
N LYS A 186 16.11 9.39 1.87
CA LYS A 186 17.16 9.09 0.89
C LYS A 186 17.00 7.71 0.26
N GLU A 187 16.78 6.69 1.07
CA GLU A 187 16.54 5.33 0.60
C GLU A 187 15.33 5.26 -0.34
N ALA A 188 14.21 5.89 0.04
CA ALA A 188 13.00 5.89 -0.75
C ALA A 188 13.20 6.54 -2.13
N GLU A 189 13.86 7.70 -2.18
CA GLU A 189 14.07 8.43 -3.43
C GLU A 189 15.15 7.80 -4.32
N PHE A 190 16.32 7.45 -3.76
CA PHE A 190 17.50 7.07 -4.54
C PHE A 190 17.63 5.57 -4.75
N ASP A 191 17.26 4.76 -3.76
CA ASP A 191 17.45 3.31 -3.83
C ASP A 191 16.18 2.58 -4.29
N ARG A 192 14.99 3.12 -3.93
CA ARG A 192 13.71 2.50 -4.24
C ARG A 192 12.92 3.19 -5.35
N GLY A 193 13.33 4.40 -5.77
CA GLY A 193 12.66 5.17 -6.83
C GLY A 193 11.26 5.66 -6.46
N LEU A 194 10.95 5.76 -5.15
CA LEU A 194 9.64 6.22 -4.69
C LEU A 194 9.53 7.75 -4.82
N PRO A 195 8.38 8.27 -5.29
CA PRO A 195 8.20 9.71 -5.40
C PRO A 195 8.08 10.37 -4.03
N ASN A 196 8.79 11.50 -3.84
CA ASN A 196 8.68 12.38 -2.69
C ASN A 196 8.15 13.75 -3.10
N LEU A 197 6.86 13.82 -3.41
CA LEU A 197 6.19 15.03 -3.90
C LEU A 197 5.72 15.87 -2.71
N LYS A 198 6.60 16.76 -2.24
CA LYS A 198 6.38 17.52 -1.00
C LYS A 198 5.30 18.58 -1.11
N THR A 199 5.11 19.15 -2.28
CA THR A 199 4.14 20.23 -2.49
C THR A 199 2.95 19.79 -3.36
N THR A 200 1.83 20.46 -3.18
CA THR A 200 0.65 20.30 -4.03
C THR A 200 1.00 20.57 -5.49
N PHE A 201 1.79 21.61 -5.76
CA PHE A 201 2.22 21.97 -7.11
C PHE A 201 2.96 20.82 -7.81
N ASP A 202 3.86 20.13 -7.09
CA ASP A 202 4.62 19.00 -7.65
C ASP A 202 3.73 17.76 -7.84
N ALA A 203 2.70 17.59 -7.02
CA ALA A 203 1.89 16.39 -6.99
C ALA A 203 0.73 16.42 -8.02
N LEU A 204 0.06 17.55 -8.19
CA LEU A 204 -1.17 17.67 -8.99
C LEU A 204 -1.04 17.17 -10.43
N PRO A 205 0.06 17.36 -11.17
CA PRO A 205 0.20 16.87 -12.54
C PRO A 205 -0.04 15.37 -12.68
N ALA A 206 0.17 14.59 -11.60
CA ALA A 206 -0.11 13.15 -11.62
C ALA A 206 -1.60 12.81 -11.81
N LEU A 207 -2.52 13.74 -11.52
CA LEU A 207 -3.96 13.51 -11.71
C LEU A 207 -4.41 13.55 -13.17
N VAL A 208 -3.63 14.18 -14.04
CA VAL A 208 -3.91 14.31 -15.48
C VAL A 208 -2.84 13.62 -16.35
N SER A 209 -2.04 12.75 -15.75
CA SER A 209 -1.12 11.90 -16.51
C SER A 209 -1.90 10.95 -17.44
N GLU A 210 -1.25 10.48 -18.51
CA GLU A 210 -1.83 9.50 -19.43
C GLU A 210 -2.33 8.27 -18.67
N ASP A 211 -1.53 7.76 -17.72
CA ASP A 211 -1.89 6.62 -16.87
C ASP A 211 -3.16 6.88 -16.03
N ALA A 212 -3.31 8.10 -15.50
CA ALA A 212 -4.49 8.46 -14.70
C ALA A 212 -5.75 8.53 -15.58
N VAL A 213 -5.64 9.13 -16.77
CA VAL A 213 -6.75 9.21 -17.73
C VAL A 213 -7.14 7.82 -18.20
N GLU A 214 -6.17 6.98 -18.56
CA GLU A 214 -6.41 5.59 -18.97
C GLU A 214 -7.09 4.79 -17.87
N LEU A 215 -6.60 4.87 -16.63
CA LEU A 215 -7.15 4.18 -15.47
C LEU A 215 -8.64 4.51 -15.28
N PHE A 216 -8.97 5.80 -15.20
CA PHE A 216 -10.35 6.21 -14.92
C PHE A 216 -11.30 5.94 -16.08
N THR A 217 -10.85 6.10 -17.33
CA THR A 217 -11.68 5.86 -18.51
C THR A 217 -11.88 4.37 -18.77
N LYS A 218 -10.85 3.53 -18.59
CA LYS A 218 -10.95 2.06 -18.72
C LYS A 218 -12.06 1.48 -17.87
N TYR A 219 -12.18 1.94 -16.64
CA TYR A 219 -13.19 1.44 -15.69
C TYR A 219 -14.48 2.28 -15.64
N ASN A 220 -14.66 3.22 -16.57
CA ASN A 220 -15.83 4.11 -16.65
C ASN A 220 -16.12 4.86 -15.33
N VAL A 221 -15.08 5.21 -14.58
CA VAL A 221 -15.20 5.95 -13.31
C VAL A 221 -15.28 7.45 -13.58
N LEU A 222 -14.41 7.96 -14.44
CA LEU A 222 -14.39 9.35 -14.90
C LEU A 222 -14.09 9.38 -16.40
N THR A 223 -14.68 10.32 -17.11
CA THR A 223 -14.27 10.67 -18.47
C THR A 223 -13.01 11.55 -18.43
N GLU A 224 -12.25 11.60 -19.52
CA GLU A 224 -11.08 12.48 -19.65
C GLU A 224 -11.42 13.92 -19.26
N ARG A 225 -12.54 14.45 -19.76
CA ARG A 225 -13.02 15.79 -19.41
C ARG A 225 -13.28 15.99 -17.91
N GLU A 226 -13.78 14.98 -17.22
CA GLU A 226 -13.99 15.03 -15.76
C GLU A 226 -12.67 14.98 -15.00
N VAL A 227 -11.68 14.24 -15.48
CA VAL A 227 -10.33 14.23 -14.92
C VAL A 227 -9.71 15.61 -15.03
N GLU A 228 -9.72 16.21 -16.22
CA GLU A 228 -9.23 17.57 -16.46
C GLU A 228 -9.96 18.61 -15.60
N SER A 229 -11.30 18.54 -15.56
CA SER A 229 -12.11 19.46 -14.75
C SER A 229 -11.78 19.38 -13.25
N ARG A 230 -11.47 18.19 -12.74
CA ARG A 230 -11.07 18.04 -11.32
C ARG A 230 -9.70 18.65 -11.06
N TYR A 231 -8.78 18.48 -11.99
CA TYR A 231 -7.44 19.10 -11.90
C TYR A 231 -7.53 20.63 -11.85
N GLU A 232 -8.39 21.24 -12.68
CA GLU A 232 -8.59 22.70 -12.71
C GLU A 232 -9.22 23.28 -11.41
N VAL A 233 -9.86 22.42 -10.60
CA VAL A 233 -10.48 22.83 -9.32
C VAL A 233 -9.48 22.81 -8.16
N TYR A 234 -8.39 22.06 -8.27
CA TYR A 234 -7.35 22.01 -7.23
C TYR A 234 -6.42 23.21 -7.27
#